data_4ee822f0102c951304a0cb4ab5c3c898
#
_entry.id   4ee822f0102c951304a0cb4ab5c3c898
#
_cell.length_a   1.000
_cell.length_b   1.000
_cell.length_c   1.000
_cell.angle_alpha   90.00
_cell.angle_beta   90.00
_cell.angle_gamma   90.00
#
_symmetry.space_group_name_H-M   'P 1'
#
loop_
_entity.id
_entity.type
_entity.pdbx_description
1 polymer ?
#
loop_
_entity_poly.entity_id
_entity_poly.type
_entity_poly.pdbx_seq_one_letter_code
_entity_poly.pdbx_strand_id
1 'polypeptide(L)'
;MREWWIEEFGGVTRYKVHKDDIKKAATSDTLVLRPYVKELFEIAKDNNIPILILTAGVADIIIYKLAKEGLLSLDDEGGIESNKNVKVIGNRFIYDEYGYVTGTIAPLVYIMNKYEIMKSLDKKIHADTAFVLGDHPADINMCDPANHKKVIRFGFLNNKVNNGDYDTYDYLYEKGEASMEDVFNKVREEIFDN
;
A
#
# COMPACT_ATOMS: atom_id res chain seq x y z
N MET A 1 -16.29 11.26 -6.44
CA MET A 1 -15.02 10.48 -6.33
C MET A 1 -15.20 9.00 -6.64
N ARG A 2 -16.21 8.30 -6.07
CA ARG A 2 -16.52 6.90 -6.44
C ARG A 2 -16.88 6.75 -7.92
N GLU A 3 -17.70 7.65 -8.45
CA GLU A 3 -18.11 7.69 -9.87
C GLU A 3 -16.91 7.87 -10.81
N TRP A 4 -15.97 8.72 -10.44
CA TRP A 4 -14.72 8.91 -11.18
C TRP A 4 -13.93 7.59 -11.30
N TRP A 5 -13.77 6.84 -10.20
CA TRP A 5 -13.09 5.54 -10.23
C TRP A 5 -13.83 4.51 -11.09
N ILE A 6 -15.18 4.52 -11.07
CA ILE A 6 -15.98 3.64 -11.92
C ILE A 6 -15.74 3.97 -13.40
N GLU A 7 -15.64 5.25 -13.74
CA GLU A 7 -15.37 5.71 -15.10
C GLU A 7 -13.96 5.34 -15.56
N GLU A 8 -12.95 5.59 -14.76
CA GLU A 8 -11.55 5.25 -15.03
C GLU A 8 -11.37 3.74 -15.25
N PHE A 9 -11.86 2.91 -14.33
CA PHE A 9 -11.80 1.46 -14.50
C PHE A 9 -12.68 0.95 -15.67
N GLY A 10 -13.78 1.61 -15.95
CA GLY A 10 -14.58 1.37 -17.16
C GLY A 10 -13.80 1.68 -18.45
N GLY A 11 -12.90 2.66 -18.41
CA GLY A 11 -11.95 2.95 -19.49
C GLY A 11 -11.01 1.76 -19.74
N VAL A 12 -10.40 1.21 -18.71
CA VAL A 12 -9.50 0.06 -18.82
C VAL A 12 -10.18 -1.13 -19.51
N THR A 13 -11.43 -1.41 -19.16
CA THR A 13 -12.24 -2.46 -19.81
C THR A 13 -12.52 -2.14 -21.27
N ARG A 14 -12.92 -0.89 -21.58
CA ARG A 14 -13.22 -0.46 -22.97
C ARG A 14 -12.02 -0.54 -23.90
N TYR A 15 -10.81 -0.23 -23.40
CA TYR A 15 -9.58 -0.31 -24.17
C TYR A 15 -8.97 -1.71 -24.22
N LYS A 16 -9.66 -2.73 -23.67
CA LYS A 16 -9.22 -4.13 -23.66
C LYS A 16 -7.79 -4.28 -23.18
N VAL A 17 -7.49 -3.68 -22.04
CA VAL A 17 -6.16 -3.79 -21.41
C VAL A 17 -5.93 -5.24 -20.99
N HIS A 18 -4.78 -5.80 -21.33
CA HIS A 18 -4.42 -7.16 -20.99
C HIS A 18 -3.60 -7.22 -19.69
N LYS A 19 -3.68 -8.33 -18.96
CA LYS A 19 -2.92 -8.51 -17.70
C LYS A 19 -1.41 -8.33 -17.88
N ASP A 20 -0.87 -8.70 -19.05
CA ASP A 20 0.55 -8.53 -19.35
C ASP A 20 0.94 -7.07 -19.53
N ASP A 21 0.05 -6.20 -20.01
CA ASP A 21 0.30 -4.76 -20.09
C ASP A 21 0.41 -4.17 -18.69
N ILE A 22 -0.45 -4.60 -17.76
CA ILE A 22 -0.42 -4.18 -16.35
C ILE A 22 0.86 -4.69 -15.69
N LYS A 23 1.22 -5.95 -15.91
CA LYS A 23 2.47 -6.55 -15.41
C LYS A 23 3.69 -5.81 -15.96
N LYS A 24 3.72 -5.51 -17.26
CA LYS A 24 4.79 -4.75 -17.91
C LYS A 24 4.91 -3.35 -17.34
N ALA A 25 3.80 -2.64 -17.14
CA ALA A 25 3.80 -1.31 -16.51
C ALA A 25 4.34 -1.37 -15.08
N ALA A 26 3.87 -2.33 -14.28
CA ALA A 26 4.30 -2.54 -12.89
C ALA A 26 5.78 -2.89 -12.76
N THR A 27 6.32 -3.63 -13.72
CA THR A 27 7.71 -4.08 -13.72
C THR A 27 8.65 -3.19 -14.52
N SER A 28 8.18 -2.04 -15.00
CA SER A 28 9.02 -1.06 -15.71
C SER A 28 10.09 -0.47 -14.80
N ASP A 29 11.20 -0.02 -15.39
CA ASP A 29 12.28 0.59 -14.63
C ASP A 29 11.97 2.03 -14.19
N THR A 30 10.85 2.60 -14.66
CA THR A 30 10.36 3.92 -14.23
C THR A 30 9.64 3.86 -12.88
N LEU A 31 9.15 2.68 -12.48
CA LEU A 31 8.55 2.48 -11.17
C LEU A 31 9.61 1.93 -10.20
N VAL A 32 10.15 2.80 -9.37
CA VAL A 32 11.26 2.50 -8.45
C VAL A 32 10.75 2.48 -7.01
N LEU A 33 11.19 1.52 -6.21
CA LEU A 33 10.97 1.54 -4.77
C LEU A 33 11.87 2.60 -4.13
N ARG A 34 11.38 3.25 -3.09
CA ARG A 34 12.21 4.13 -2.27
C ARG A 34 13.37 3.36 -1.64
N PRO A 35 14.52 3.97 -1.42
CA PRO A 35 15.60 3.34 -0.65
C PRO A 35 15.09 2.83 0.71
N TYR A 36 15.67 1.75 1.21
CA TYR A 36 15.32 1.06 2.47
C TYR A 36 13.94 0.37 2.52
N VAL A 37 13.19 0.33 1.43
CA VAL A 37 11.93 -0.46 1.40
C VAL A 37 12.23 -1.95 1.54
N LYS A 38 13.28 -2.47 0.88
CA LYS A 38 13.63 -3.90 0.95
C LYS A 38 14.03 -4.29 2.37
N GLU A 39 14.89 -3.50 2.99
CA GLU A 39 15.35 -3.68 4.36
C GLU A 39 14.18 -3.64 5.36
N LEU A 40 13.21 -2.73 5.14
CA LEU A 40 12.00 -2.64 5.94
C LEU A 40 11.13 -3.90 5.83
N PHE A 41 10.99 -4.45 4.62
CA PHE A 41 10.24 -5.69 4.41
C PHE A 41 10.96 -6.90 5.03
N GLU A 42 12.29 -6.96 4.94
CA GLU A 42 13.09 -8.02 5.53
C GLU A 42 13.00 -8.02 7.06
N ILE A 43 13.23 -6.87 7.72
CA ILE A 43 13.12 -6.80 9.18
C ILE A 43 11.70 -7.11 9.66
N ALA A 44 10.67 -6.67 8.94
CA ALA A 44 9.29 -6.99 9.27
C ALA A 44 9.00 -8.49 9.13
N LYS A 45 9.51 -9.14 8.09
CA LYS A 45 9.38 -10.58 7.87
C LYS A 45 10.07 -11.38 8.99
N ASP A 46 11.32 -11.04 9.32
CA ASP A 46 12.13 -11.75 10.30
C ASP A 46 11.55 -11.66 11.72
N ASN A 47 10.80 -10.58 12.00
CA ASN A 47 10.16 -10.34 13.29
C ASN A 47 8.65 -10.59 13.28
N ASN A 48 8.09 -11.20 12.21
CA ASN A 48 6.66 -11.45 12.05
C ASN A 48 5.77 -10.20 12.19
N ILE A 49 6.27 -9.04 11.79
CA ILE A 49 5.53 -7.78 11.82
C ILE A 49 4.64 -7.71 10.58
N PRO A 50 3.31 -7.52 10.72
CA PRO A 50 2.43 -7.41 9.57
C PRO A 50 2.62 -6.08 8.83
N ILE A 51 2.71 -6.16 7.50
CA ILE A 51 2.69 -5.01 6.59
C ILE A 51 1.35 -4.99 5.87
N LEU A 52 0.58 -3.93 6.07
CA LEU A 52 -0.67 -3.70 5.34
C LEU A 52 -0.47 -2.56 4.34
N ILE A 53 -0.66 -2.85 3.06
CA ILE A 53 -0.61 -1.85 1.99
C ILE A 53 -2.04 -1.59 1.53
N LEU A 54 -2.53 -0.37 1.76
CA LEU A 54 -3.87 0.03 1.36
C LEU A 54 -3.79 1.12 0.29
N THR A 55 -4.26 0.82 -0.91
CA THR A 55 -4.23 1.74 -2.04
C THR A 55 -5.62 1.98 -2.64
N ALA A 56 -5.91 3.23 -3.01
CA ALA A 56 -7.04 3.56 -3.86
C ALA A 56 -6.74 3.32 -5.36
N GLY A 57 -5.48 3.08 -5.71
CA GLY A 57 -5.05 2.73 -7.06
C GLY A 57 -5.26 1.25 -7.40
N VAL A 58 -4.56 0.80 -8.45
CA VAL A 58 -4.59 -0.59 -8.92
C VAL A 58 -3.64 -1.44 -8.09
N ALA A 59 -4.18 -2.33 -7.26
CA ALA A 59 -3.40 -3.21 -6.40
C ALA A 59 -2.51 -4.19 -7.19
N ASP A 60 -2.95 -4.62 -8.37
CA ASP A 60 -2.18 -5.51 -9.25
C ASP A 60 -0.80 -4.92 -9.60
N ILE A 61 -0.70 -3.60 -9.80
CA ILE A 61 0.57 -2.90 -10.06
C ILE A 61 1.52 -3.06 -8.87
N ILE A 62 1.03 -2.83 -7.66
CA ILE A 62 1.83 -2.97 -6.42
C ILE A 62 2.27 -4.43 -6.25
N ILE A 63 1.36 -5.37 -6.43
CA ILE A 63 1.63 -6.80 -6.29
C ILE A 63 2.72 -7.25 -7.27
N TYR A 64 2.60 -6.92 -8.57
CA TYR A 64 3.62 -7.28 -9.56
C TYR A 64 4.96 -6.59 -9.32
N LYS A 65 4.95 -5.32 -8.85
CA LYS A 65 6.18 -4.61 -8.48
C LYS A 65 6.89 -5.28 -7.32
N LEU A 66 6.18 -5.56 -6.23
CA LEU A 66 6.77 -6.21 -5.06
C LEU A 66 7.26 -7.63 -5.37
N ALA A 67 6.55 -8.36 -6.24
CA ALA A 67 6.98 -9.67 -6.70
C ALA A 67 8.27 -9.60 -7.54
N LYS A 68 8.38 -8.62 -8.47
CA LYS A 68 9.64 -8.37 -9.23
C LYS A 68 10.81 -8.12 -8.30
N GLU A 69 10.59 -7.40 -7.20
CA GLU A 69 11.63 -7.07 -6.22
C GLU A 69 11.91 -8.18 -5.20
N GLY A 70 11.21 -9.33 -5.28
CA GLY A 70 11.37 -10.47 -4.38
C GLY A 70 10.73 -10.29 -2.99
N LEU A 71 9.86 -9.28 -2.84
CA LEU A 71 9.19 -8.95 -1.58
C LEU A 71 7.84 -9.63 -1.40
N LEU A 72 7.31 -10.22 -2.45
CA LEU A 72 6.11 -11.06 -2.48
C LEU A 72 6.36 -12.29 -3.37
N SER A 73 5.73 -13.41 -3.03
CA SER A 73 5.60 -14.56 -3.94
C SER A 73 4.21 -14.55 -4.59
N LEU A 74 4.14 -14.87 -5.86
CA LEU A 74 2.88 -15.07 -6.59
C LEU A 74 2.64 -16.58 -6.75
N ASP A 75 1.37 -16.99 -6.63
CA ASP A 75 0.94 -18.31 -7.04
C ASP A 75 0.87 -18.43 -8.58
N ASP A 76 0.60 -19.63 -9.09
CA ASP A 76 0.53 -19.90 -10.54
C ASP A 76 -0.59 -19.10 -11.25
N GLU A 77 -1.60 -18.66 -10.51
CA GLU A 77 -2.70 -17.83 -11.01
C GLU A 77 -2.42 -16.31 -10.90
N GLY A 78 -1.26 -15.93 -10.34
CA GLY A 78 -0.87 -14.53 -10.10
C GLY A 78 -1.52 -13.93 -8.85
N GLY A 79 -2.07 -14.77 -7.97
CA GLY A 79 -2.46 -14.39 -6.61
C GLY A 79 -1.24 -14.24 -5.70
N ILE A 80 -1.44 -13.68 -4.52
CA ILE A 80 -0.38 -13.59 -3.52
C ILE A 80 -0.29 -14.95 -2.84
N GLU A 81 0.78 -15.68 -3.11
CA GLU A 81 1.17 -16.81 -2.26
C GLU A 81 1.38 -16.27 -0.84
N SER A 82 0.81 -16.93 0.15
CA SER A 82 0.74 -16.49 1.53
C SER A 82 2.09 -16.01 2.12
N ASN A 83 2.53 -14.82 1.77
CA ASN A 83 3.42 -14.07 2.63
C ASN A 83 2.59 -13.69 3.86
N LYS A 84 2.77 -14.45 4.92
CA LYS A 84 1.94 -14.35 6.12
C LYS A 84 1.94 -12.96 6.74
N ASN A 85 2.97 -12.16 6.45
CA ASN A 85 3.14 -10.83 7.04
C ASN A 85 2.83 -9.65 6.09
N VAL A 86 2.61 -9.86 4.78
CA VAL A 86 2.30 -8.77 3.85
C VAL A 86 0.93 -8.95 3.25
N LYS A 87 0.09 -7.91 3.34
CA LYS A 87 -1.24 -7.87 2.74
C LYS A 87 -1.41 -6.62 1.90
N VAL A 88 -1.76 -6.80 0.62
CA VAL A 88 -2.09 -5.69 -0.29
C VAL A 88 -3.61 -5.64 -0.47
N ILE A 89 -4.18 -4.46 -0.20
CA ILE A 89 -5.61 -4.17 -0.28
C ILE A 89 -5.80 -2.99 -1.22
N GLY A 90 -6.62 -3.15 -2.23
CA GLY A 90 -6.86 -2.13 -3.23
C GLY A 90 -7.74 -2.64 -4.35
N ASN A 91 -7.89 -1.84 -5.40
CA ASN A 91 -8.69 -2.21 -6.55
C ASN A 91 -7.94 -3.24 -7.39
N ARG A 92 -8.54 -4.42 -7.55
CA ARG A 92 -8.02 -5.49 -8.39
C ARG A 92 -8.89 -5.69 -9.61
N PHE A 93 -8.27 -6.05 -10.73
CA PHE A 93 -8.98 -6.36 -11.95
C PHE A 93 -9.52 -7.79 -11.98
N ILE A 94 -10.63 -7.98 -12.70
CA ILE A 94 -11.16 -9.27 -13.10
C ILE A 94 -10.76 -9.48 -14.55
N TYR A 95 -10.23 -10.65 -14.87
CA TYR A 95 -9.77 -11.00 -16.21
C TYR A 95 -10.64 -12.10 -16.80
N ASP A 96 -10.83 -12.07 -18.13
CA ASP A 96 -11.41 -13.19 -18.86
C ASP A 96 -10.38 -14.32 -19.08
N GLU A 97 -10.82 -15.38 -19.75
CA GLU A 97 -9.99 -16.53 -20.09
C GLU A 97 -8.80 -16.21 -21.01
N TYR A 98 -8.87 -15.07 -21.73
CA TYR A 98 -7.82 -14.58 -22.61
C TYR A 98 -6.88 -13.58 -21.91
N GLY A 99 -7.15 -13.20 -20.68
CA GLY A 99 -6.36 -12.26 -19.87
C GLY A 99 -6.72 -10.78 -20.05
N TYR A 100 -7.84 -10.45 -20.68
CA TYR A 100 -8.32 -9.07 -20.80
C TYR A 100 -9.14 -8.66 -19.58
N VAL A 101 -9.02 -7.40 -19.20
CA VAL A 101 -9.77 -6.83 -18.07
C VAL A 101 -11.26 -6.75 -18.44
N THR A 102 -12.12 -7.34 -17.61
CA THR A 102 -13.59 -7.32 -17.76
C THR A 102 -14.27 -6.51 -16.67
N GLY A 103 -13.56 -6.17 -15.59
CA GLY A 103 -14.12 -5.40 -14.49
C GLY A 103 -13.15 -5.29 -13.32
N THR A 104 -13.70 -4.88 -12.18
CA THR A 104 -12.95 -4.76 -10.91
C THR A 104 -13.65 -5.52 -9.80
N ILE A 105 -12.88 -6.04 -8.86
CA ILE A 105 -13.42 -6.71 -7.66
C ILE A 105 -14.05 -5.65 -6.75
N ALA A 106 -15.29 -5.87 -6.34
CA ALA A 106 -16.00 -5.02 -5.38
C ALA A 106 -15.67 -5.41 -3.93
N PRO A 107 -15.80 -4.48 -2.96
CA PRO A 107 -16.05 -3.05 -3.15
C PRO A 107 -14.82 -2.28 -3.60
N LEU A 108 -15.02 -1.20 -4.38
CA LEU A 108 -13.92 -0.33 -4.77
C LEU A 108 -13.32 0.39 -3.55
N VAL A 109 -12.00 0.47 -3.53
CA VAL A 109 -11.23 1.25 -2.56
C VAL A 109 -10.99 2.65 -3.14
N TYR A 110 -11.35 3.68 -2.38
CA TYR A 110 -11.11 5.09 -2.71
C TYR A 110 -10.80 5.88 -1.44
N ILE A 111 -10.27 7.10 -1.57
CA ILE A 111 -9.74 7.86 -0.42
C ILE A 111 -10.73 7.92 0.76
N MET A 112 -12.03 8.11 0.47
CA MET A 112 -13.03 8.31 1.53
C MET A 112 -13.42 7.04 2.30
N ASN A 113 -13.16 5.84 1.76
CA ASN A 113 -13.50 4.58 2.44
C ASN A 113 -12.27 3.82 2.99
N LYS A 114 -11.07 4.32 2.78
CA LYS A 114 -9.84 3.74 3.34
C LYS A 114 -9.95 3.54 4.86
N TYR A 115 -10.43 4.55 5.57
CA TYR A 115 -10.61 4.50 7.02
C TYR A 115 -11.50 3.32 7.46
N GLU A 116 -12.67 3.17 6.85
CA GLU A 116 -13.60 2.09 7.22
C GLU A 116 -13.03 0.70 6.95
N ILE A 117 -12.30 0.56 5.85
CA ILE A 117 -11.61 -0.70 5.51
C ILE A 117 -10.54 -1.00 6.56
N MET A 118 -9.70 -0.04 6.89
CA MET A 118 -8.62 -0.23 7.87
C MET A 118 -9.15 -0.45 9.28
N LYS A 119 -10.17 0.26 9.70
CA LYS A 119 -10.79 0.09 11.02
C LYS A 119 -11.22 -1.35 11.32
N SER A 120 -11.70 -2.07 10.29
CA SER A 120 -12.08 -3.48 10.43
C SER A 120 -10.88 -4.42 10.53
N LEU A 121 -9.73 -4.04 9.99
CA LEU A 121 -8.49 -4.82 9.98
C LEU A 121 -7.63 -4.51 11.20
N ASP A 122 -7.50 -3.25 11.53
CA ASP A 122 -6.71 -2.74 12.66
C ASP A 122 -7.13 -3.37 13.99
N LYS A 123 -8.44 -3.51 14.21
CA LYS A 123 -9.00 -4.23 15.37
C LYS A 123 -8.54 -5.69 15.52
N LYS A 124 -8.06 -6.30 14.45
CA LYS A 124 -7.56 -7.69 14.43
C LYS A 124 -6.05 -7.77 14.62
N ILE A 125 -5.37 -6.62 14.63
CA ILE A 125 -3.92 -6.53 14.80
C ILE A 125 -3.65 -6.18 16.26
N HIS A 126 -3.06 -7.12 16.97
CA HIS A 126 -2.66 -6.92 18.36
C HIS A 126 -1.17 -6.53 18.41
N ALA A 127 -0.89 -5.26 18.23
CA ALA A 127 0.45 -4.70 18.29
C ALA A 127 0.48 -3.48 19.21
N ASP A 128 1.49 -3.37 20.06
CA ASP A 128 1.65 -2.23 20.96
C ASP A 128 2.03 -0.95 20.19
N THR A 129 2.89 -1.08 19.17
CA THR A 129 3.31 0.03 18.31
C THR A 129 2.82 -0.19 16.88
N ALA A 130 2.25 0.85 16.27
CA ALA A 130 1.86 0.90 14.88
C ALA A 130 2.60 2.01 14.13
N PHE A 131 3.03 1.71 12.91
CA PHE A 131 3.65 2.67 11.98
C PHE A 131 2.68 2.96 10.84
N VAL A 132 2.37 4.23 10.63
CA VAL A 132 1.49 4.69 9.55
C VAL A 132 2.32 5.47 8.55
N LEU A 133 2.29 5.05 7.28
CA LEU A 133 3.01 5.71 6.19
C LEU A 133 2.00 6.16 5.14
N GLY A 134 2.06 7.43 4.74
CA GLY A 134 1.13 7.96 3.74
C GLY A 134 1.67 9.20 3.04
N ASP A 135 1.00 9.60 1.97
CA ASP A 135 1.31 10.82 1.19
C ASP A 135 0.16 11.83 1.20
N HIS A 136 -0.96 11.47 1.83
CA HIS A 136 -2.16 12.29 1.92
C HIS A 136 -2.60 12.44 3.38
N PRO A 137 -3.08 13.64 3.82
CA PRO A 137 -3.53 13.87 5.20
C PRO A 137 -4.55 12.85 5.73
N ALA A 138 -5.40 12.30 4.84
CA ALA A 138 -6.37 11.28 5.23
C ALA A 138 -5.72 9.93 5.62
N ASP A 139 -4.48 9.67 5.23
CA ASP A 139 -3.81 8.40 5.50
C ASP A 139 -3.46 8.22 6.99
N ILE A 140 -3.35 9.32 7.75
CA ILE A 140 -3.13 9.25 9.22
C ILE A 140 -4.22 8.48 9.94
N ASN A 141 -5.43 8.42 9.37
CA ASN A 141 -6.57 7.72 9.93
C ASN A 141 -6.60 6.22 9.59
N MET A 142 -5.59 5.70 8.89
CA MET A 142 -5.49 4.26 8.60
C MET A 142 -5.23 3.41 9.84
N CYS A 143 -4.84 4.02 10.95
CA CYS A 143 -4.65 3.37 12.25
C CYS A 143 -5.48 4.07 13.31
N ASP A 144 -6.22 3.31 14.12
CA ASP A 144 -6.96 3.85 15.27
C ASP A 144 -6.04 3.88 16.51
N PRO A 145 -5.68 5.07 17.03
CA PRO A 145 -4.80 5.18 18.19
C PRO A 145 -5.32 4.45 19.43
N ALA A 146 -6.64 4.17 19.50
CA ALA A 146 -7.22 3.45 20.62
C ALA A 146 -6.86 1.95 20.64
N ASN A 147 -6.38 1.40 19.50
CA ASN A 147 -6.00 0.00 19.38
C ASN A 147 -4.51 -0.25 19.71
N HIS A 148 -3.71 0.81 19.89
CA HIS A 148 -2.26 0.71 20.07
C HIS A 148 -1.80 1.61 21.22
N LYS A 149 -0.73 1.22 21.90
CA LYS A 149 -0.09 2.06 22.92
C LYS A 149 0.66 3.25 22.30
N LYS A 150 1.18 3.03 21.08
CA LYS A 150 1.99 4.02 20.34
C LYS A 150 1.67 3.95 18.86
N VAL A 151 1.45 5.11 18.24
CA VAL A 151 1.30 5.24 16.78
C VAL A 151 2.31 6.25 16.28
N ILE A 152 3.15 5.87 15.32
CA ILE A 152 4.15 6.74 14.70
C ILE A 152 3.78 6.95 13.24
N ARG A 153 3.67 8.23 12.82
CA ARG A 153 3.15 8.64 11.52
C ARG A 153 4.22 9.29 10.67
N PHE A 154 4.43 8.75 9.47
CA PHE A 154 5.39 9.25 8.48
C PHE A 154 4.65 9.74 7.24
N GLY A 155 4.80 11.03 6.93
CA GLY A 155 4.25 11.66 5.73
C GLY A 155 5.29 11.80 4.63
N PHE A 156 4.99 11.30 3.43
CA PHE A 156 5.87 11.39 2.24
C PHE A 156 5.19 12.25 1.17
N LEU A 157 5.38 13.56 1.24
CA LEU A 157 4.72 14.50 0.35
C LEU A 157 5.35 14.48 -1.06
N ASN A 158 4.63 13.94 -2.01
CA ASN A 158 4.99 14.08 -3.43
C ASN A 158 4.58 15.47 -3.97
N ASN A 159 3.40 15.92 -3.62
CA ASN A 159 2.87 17.26 -3.90
C ASN A 159 2.07 17.73 -2.69
N LYS A 160 2.29 18.96 -2.25
CA LYS A 160 1.46 19.56 -1.19
C LYS A 160 0.03 19.71 -1.72
N VAL A 161 -0.92 19.05 -1.07
CA VAL A 161 -2.33 19.32 -1.30
C VAL A 161 -2.65 20.65 -0.61
N ASN A 162 -3.14 21.63 -1.36
CA ASN A 162 -3.57 22.90 -0.80
C ASN A 162 -4.63 22.65 0.28
N ASN A 163 -4.44 23.23 1.47
CA ASN A 163 -5.27 23.05 2.66
C ASN A 163 -5.24 21.66 3.33
N GLY A 164 -4.23 20.84 3.08
CA GLY A 164 -4.00 19.61 3.84
C GLY A 164 -3.42 19.90 5.23
N ASP A 165 -3.99 19.32 6.27
CA ASP A 165 -3.42 19.33 7.61
C ASP A 165 -2.34 18.24 7.70
N TYR A 166 -1.08 18.66 7.63
CA TYR A 166 0.08 17.79 7.72
C TYR A 166 0.72 17.80 9.11
N ASP A 167 0.26 18.65 10.02
CA ASP A 167 0.81 18.81 11.37
C ASP A 167 0.55 17.57 12.25
N THR A 168 -0.30 16.67 11.77
CA THR A 168 -0.63 15.40 12.43
C THR A 168 0.36 14.26 12.15
N TYR A 169 1.33 14.45 11.24
CA TYR A 169 2.43 13.53 11.04
C TYR A 169 3.55 13.81 12.05
N ASP A 170 4.12 12.76 12.64
CA ASP A 170 5.26 12.87 13.56
C ASP A 170 6.55 13.18 12.78
N TYR A 171 6.65 12.65 11.56
CA TYR A 171 7.76 12.88 10.62
C TYR A 171 7.22 13.22 9.25
N LEU A 172 7.69 14.33 8.66
CA LEU A 172 7.23 14.80 7.36
C LEU A 172 8.41 15.00 6.41
N TYR A 173 8.35 14.33 5.26
CA TYR A 173 9.38 14.40 4.22
C TYR A 173 8.81 15.10 3.00
N GLU A 174 9.42 16.21 2.62
CA GLU A 174 9.05 16.95 1.42
C GLU A 174 9.86 16.44 0.22
N LYS A 175 9.17 16.25 -0.92
CA LYS A 175 9.67 15.79 -2.21
C LYS A 175 9.94 14.29 -2.33
N GLY A 176 9.59 13.76 -3.53
CA GLY A 176 9.48 12.35 -3.87
C GLY A 176 10.72 11.46 -3.73
N GLU A 177 11.87 11.99 -3.34
CA GLU A 177 13.14 11.26 -3.20
C GLU A 177 13.44 10.81 -1.75
N ALA A 178 12.49 11.03 -0.82
CA ALA A 178 12.72 10.66 0.55
C ALA A 178 12.96 9.15 0.71
N SER A 179 14.03 8.81 1.42
CA SER A 179 14.37 7.44 1.80
C SER A 179 13.38 6.90 2.86
N MET A 180 13.23 5.58 2.92
CA MET A 180 12.57 4.91 4.05
C MET A 180 13.52 4.63 5.21
N GLU A 181 14.73 5.19 5.20
CA GLU A 181 15.78 4.93 6.19
C GLU A 181 15.35 5.25 7.61
N ASP A 182 14.71 6.41 7.81
CA ASP A 182 14.21 6.80 9.13
C ASP A 182 13.10 5.88 9.63
N VAL A 183 12.22 5.43 8.74
CA VAL A 183 11.18 4.44 9.06
C VAL A 183 11.84 3.13 9.50
N PHE A 184 12.81 2.66 8.71
CA PHE A 184 13.56 1.44 9.01
C PHE A 184 14.26 1.53 10.37
N ASN A 185 14.94 2.64 10.64
CA ASN A 185 15.63 2.85 11.91
C ASN A 185 14.66 2.90 13.10
N LYS A 186 13.51 3.56 12.95
CA LYS A 186 12.48 3.58 13.99
C LYS A 186 11.87 2.22 14.25
N VAL A 187 11.58 1.44 13.21
CA VAL A 187 11.10 0.07 13.36
C VAL A 187 12.14 -0.78 14.09
N ARG A 188 13.42 -0.64 13.73
CA ARG A 188 14.52 -1.37 14.38
C ARG A 188 14.66 -1.00 15.87
N GLU A 189 14.59 0.28 16.21
CA GLU A 189 14.59 0.76 17.60
C GLU A 189 13.44 0.11 18.41
N GLU A 190 12.22 0.10 17.88
CA GLU A 190 11.06 -0.49 18.55
C GLU A 190 11.17 -2.02 18.74
N ILE A 191 11.91 -2.72 17.88
CA ILE A 191 12.14 -4.17 17.99
C ILE A 191 13.21 -4.52 19.02
N PHE A 192 14.31 -3.76 19.04
CA PHE A 192 15.54 -4.17 19.75
C PHE A 192 15.85 -3.33 21.00
N ASP A 193 15.28 -2.13 21.14
CA ASP A 193 15.58 -1.20 22.23
C ASP A 193 14.45 -1.12 23.28
N ASN A 194 13.35 -1.87 23.09
CA ASN A 194 12.26 -2.08 24.04
C ASN A 194 12.29 -3.52 24.52
#